data_a3066e08a6d3d3846d30bef1c1937068
#
_entry.id   a3066e08a6d3d3846d30bef1c1937068
#
_cell.length_a   1.000
_cell.length_b   1.000
_cell.length_c   1.000
_cell.angle_alpha   90.00
_cell.angle_beta   90.00
_cell.angle_gamma   90.00
#
_symmetry.space_group_name_H-M   'P 1'
#
loop_
_entity.id
_entity.type
_entity.pdbx_description
1 polymer ?
#
loop_
_entity_poly.entity_id
_entity_poly.type
_entity_poly.pdbx_seq_one_letter_code
_entity_poly.pdbx_strand_id
1 'polypeptide(L)'
;MELNDKKFAVLVDADNISHRKIKDILDEIANYGTPTIKRIYGDFTNPKFAAWKEVLLENSITPIQQYAYTTGKNATDSALIIDAMDILHKEGVDGFCIVSSDSDYTRLASRIRESGREVLGFGEKKTPKPFIKSCDKFIYVEILGQTPPEKAAPAKKKADAKRSAGAEAPVGPAAETAGEKKPSPDAGHASTIIRPFDDEFRTLLENTIDDLSLIHI
;
A
#
# COMPACT_ATOMS: atom_id res chain seq x y z
N MET A 1 -27.60 9.20 12.71
CA MET A 1 -26.26 8.87 12.20
C MET A 1 -25.60 8.09 13.30
N GLU A 2 -25.61 6.76 13.23
CA GLU A 2 -24.89 5.94 14.23
C GLU A 2 -23.41 6.27 14.09
N LEU A 3 -22.81 6.83 15.14
CA LEU A 3 -21.38 7.00 15.23
C LEU A 3 -20.75 5.61 15.15
N ASN A 4 -19.97 5.36 14.13
CA ASN A 4 -19.24 4.10 14.00
C ASN A 4 -18.15 4.09 15.08
N ASP A 5 -18.40 3.36 16.14
CA ASP A 5 -17.55 3.31 17.37
C ASP A 5 -16.21 2.60 17.15
N LYS A 6 -15.92 2.22 15.90
CA LYS A 6 -14.66 1.54 15.55
C LYS A 6 -13.45 2.43 15.77
N LYS A 7 -12.41 1.86 16.35
CA LYS A 7 -11.11 2.50 16.59
C LYS A 7 -10.11 2.05 15.52
N PHE A 8 -9.47 3.00 14.87
CA PHE A 8 -8.48 2.74 13.85
C PHE A 8 -7.08 3.19 14.25
N ALA A 9 -6.08 2.35 13.92
CA ALA A 9 -4.68 2.75 13.89
C ALA A 9 -4.34 3.24 12.46
N VAL A 10 -3.93 4.49 12.34
CA VAL A 10 -3.52 5.12 11.08
C VAL A 10 -2.00 5.14 11.00
N LEU A 11 -1.46 4.40 10.04
CA LEU A 11 -0.03 4.22 9.83
C LEU A 11 0.34 4.78 8.45
N VAL A 12 1.14 5.83 8.45
CA VAL A 12 1.44 6.62 7.26
C VAL A 12 2.90 6.44 6.87
N ASP A 13 3.13 6.05 5.64
CA ASP A 13 4.44 6.01 5.01
C ASP A 13 4.76 7.37 4.39
N ALA A 14 5.70 8.12 5.00
CA ALA A 14 6.04 9.47 4.57
C ALA A 14 6.73 9.53 3.20
N ASP A 15 7.37 8.44 2.78
CA ASP A 15 8.06 8.36 1.50
C ASP A 15 7.08 8.26 0.32
N ASN A 16 5.90 7.69 0.55
CA ASN A 16 4.92 7.36 -0.47
C ASN A 16 3.71 8.30 -0.55
N ILE A 17 3.56 9.24 0.40
CA ILE A 17 2.39 10.12 0.46
C ILE A 17 2.80 11.59 0.61
N SER A 18 2.10 12.47 -0.08
CA SER A 18 2.28 13.92 0.08
C SER A 18 1.62 14.43 1.37
N HIS A 19 2.35 15.26 2.13
CA HIS A 19 1.83 15.96 3.31
C HIS A 19 0.52 16.73 3.04
N ARG A 20 0.32 17.23 1.81
CA ARG A 20 -0.89 17.98 1.41
C ARG A 20 -2.17 17.15 1.43
N LYS A 21 -2.03 15.82 1.35
CA LYS A 21 -3.18 14.90 1.30
C LYS A 21 -3.59 14.36 2.65
N ILE A 22 -2.80 14.57 3.68
CA ILE A 22 -3.03 13.91 4.97
C ILE A 22 -4.36 14.34 5.62
N LYS A 23 -4.71 15.62 5.51
CA LYS A 23 -5.99 16.12 6.03
C LYS A 23 -7.16 15.43 5.35
N ASP A 24 -7.19 15.41 4.02
CA ASP A 24 -8.24 14.75 3.24
C ASP A 24 -8.37 13.26 3.60
N ILE A 25 -7.23 12.59 3.84
CA ILE A 25 -7.17 11.19 4.25
C ILE A 25 -7.79 11.00 5.64
N LEU A 26 -7.43 11.84 6.62
CA LEU A 26 -7.97 11.76 7.97
C LEU A 26 -9.47 12.07 8.01
N ASP A 27 -9.92 13.04 7.22
CA ASP A 27 -11.34 13.38 7.07
C ASP A 27 -12.13 12.20 6.47
N GLU A 28 -11.54 11.49 5.50
CA GLU A 28 -12.15 10.27 4.95
C GLU A 28 -12.18 9.12 5.97
N ILE A 29 -11.10 8.91 6.74
CA ILE A 29 -11.05 7.88 7.78
C ILE A 29 -12.15 8.10 8.83
N ALA A 30 -12.45 9.35 9.17
CA ALA A 30 -13.49 9.69 10.14
C ALA A 30 -14.89 9.18 9.72
N ASN A 31 -15.12 8.92 8.44
CA ASN A 31 -16.36 8.29 7.95
C ASN A 31 -16.46 6.79 8.32
N TYR A 32 -15.34 6.15 8.65
CA TYR A 32 -15.27 4.71 9.00
C TYR A 32 -15.16 4.47 10.50
N GLY A 33 -14.62 5.44 11.24
CA GLY A 33 -14.45 5.35 12.68
C GLY A 33 -13.47 6.37 13.24
N THR A 34 -13.07 6.20 14.47
CA THR A 34 -12.20 7.13 15.17
C THR A 34 -10.73 6.75 15.03
N PRO A 35 -9.86 7.60 14.47
CA PRO A 35 -8.41 7.37 14.43
C PRO A 35 -7.78 7.60 15.81
N THR A 36 -7.68 6.54 16.62
CA THR A 36 -7.14 6.61 17.99
C THR A 36 -5.63 6.61 18.05
N ILE A 37 -4.98 5.97 17.06
CA ILE A 37 -3.53 5.96 16.88
C ILE A 37 -3.24 6.57 15.52
N LYS A 38 -2.37 7.59 15.48
CA LYS A 38 -1.92 8.24 14.23
C LYS A 38 -0.40 8.32 14.26
N ARG A 39 0.28 7.53 13.43
CA ARG A 39 1.74 7.47 13.34
C ARG A 39 2.19 7.63 11.90
N ILE A 40 3.31 8.31 11.71
CA ILE A 40 3.97 8.46 10.41
C ILE A 40 5.43 8.04 10.51
N TYR A 41 5.90 7.31 9.54
CA TYR A 41 7.23 6.70 9.50
C TYR A 41 8.06 7.36 8.40
N GLY A 42 9.29 7.73 8.72
CA GLY A 42 10.21 8.36 7.76
C GLY A 42 11.49 8.87 8.39
N ASP A 43 12.42 9.29 7.55
CA ASP A 43 13.64 9.97 8.01
C ASP A 43 13.44 11.49 8.00
N PHE A 44 12.90 12.03 9.10
CA PHE A 44 12.60 13.46 9.25
C PHE A 44 13.85 14.34 9.38
N THR A 45 15.06 13.77 9.40
CA THR A 45 16.31 14.52 9.27
C THR A 45 16.54 14.96 7.82
N ASN A 46 15.89 14.31 6.86
CA ASN A 46 15.98 14.67 5.46
C ASN A 46 15.14 15.93 5.17
N PRO A 47 15.73 16.99 4.56
CA PRO A 47 15.04 18.24 4.25
C PRO A 47 13.75 18.08 3.42
N LYS A 48 13.62 17.01 2.63
CA LYS A 48 12.39 16.73 1.85
C LYS A 48 11.14 16.63 2.71
N PHE A 49 11.29 16.26 3.98
CA PHE A 49 10.18 16.12 4.93
C PHE A 49 9.91 17.36 5.78
N ALA A 50 10.64 18.47 5.57
CA ALA A 50 10.47 19.69 6.37
C ALA A 50 9.01 20.18 6.42
N ALA A 51 8.28 20.07 5.29
CA ALA A 51 6.87 20.46 5.20
C ALA A 51 5.91 19.61 6.06
N TRP A 52 6.33 18.43 6.52
CA TRP A 52 5.52 17.62 7.41
C TRP A 52 5.40 18.21 8.81
N LYS A 53 6.37 18.99 9.27
CA LYS A 53 6.44 19.49 10.66
C LYS A 53 5.16 20.19 11.12
N GLU A 54 4.63 21.09 10.31
CA GLU A 54 3.40 21.83 10.63
C GLU A 54 2.18 20.90 10.58
N VAL A 55 2.08 20.10 9.53
CA VAL A 55 0.97 19.18 9.30
C VAL A 55 0.85 18.11 10.39
N LEU A 56 1.99 17.61 10.92
CA LEU A 56 1.99 16.64 12.02
C LEU A 56 1.40 17.23 13.29
N LEU A 57 1.79 18.46 13.62
CA LEU A 57 1.30 19.16 14.81
C LEU A 57 -0.21 19.43 14.71
N GLU A 58 -0.65 20.00 13.59
CA GLU A 58 -2.06 20.33 13.35
C GLU A 58 -2.98 19.13 13.42
N ASN A 59 -2.52 17.96 12.97
CA ASN A 59 -3.33 16.74 12.90
C ASN A 59 -3.06 15.76 14.05
N SER A 60 -2.20 16.13 15.02
CA SER A 60 -1.80 15.28 16.14
C SER A 60 -1.28 13.91 15.69
N ILE A 61 -0.37 13.90 14.71
CA ILE A 61 0.27 12.69 14.18
C ILE A 61 1.65 12.56 14.83
N THR A 62 1.93 11.38 15.39
CA THR A 62 3.22 11.08 16.03
C THR A 62 4.24 10.64 14.97
N PRO A 63 5.34 11.39 14.76
CA PRO A 63 6.41 10.97 13.88
C PRO A 63 7.25 9.86 14.53
N ILE A 64 7.50 8.80 13.78
CA ILE A 64 8.42 7.72 14.13
C ILE A 64 9.66 7.88 13.25
N GLN A 65 10.74 8.33 13.88
CA GLN A 65 12.00 8.57 13.18
C GLN A 65 12.68 7.24 12.85
N GLN A 66 13.02 7.07 11.58
CA GLN A 66 13.84 5.95 11.12
C GLN A 66 15.00 6.49 10.29
N TYR A 67 16.23 6.35 10.80
CA TYR A 67 17.40 6.79 10.06
C TYR A 67 17.72 5.87 8.88
N ALA A 68 17.97 6.45 7.74
CA ALA A 68 18.41 5.73 6.55
C ALA A 68 19.94 5.51 6.60
N TYR A 69 20.39 4.53 7.40
CA TYR A 69 21.84 4.20 7.51
C TYR A 69 22.45 3.70 6.20
N THR A 70 21.64 3.18 5.30
CA THR A 70 22.08 2.67 4.00
C THR A 70 21.06 3.08 2.95
N THR A 71 21.50 3.72 1.90
CA THR A 71 20.64 4.14 0.78
C THR A 71 19.99 2.91 0.11
N GLY A 72 18.68 2.99 -0.14
CA GLY A 72 17.93 1.95 -0.86
C GLY A 72 17.54 0.71 -0.04
N LYS A 73 17.56 0.79 1.30
CA LYS A 73 16.99 -0.24 2.17
C LYS A 73 15.65 0.22 2.76
N ASN A 74 14.71 -0.70 2.87
CA ASN A 74 13.34 -0.51 3.36
C ASN A 74 13.28 -0.40 4.90
N ALA A 75 14.12 0.47 5.49
CA ALA A 75 14.18 0.63 6.94
C ALA A 75 12.89 1.23 7.51
N THR A 76 12.31 2.19 6.80
CA THR A 76 11.03 2.83 7.14
C THR A 76 9.89 1.81 7.10
N ASP A 77 9.84 0.98 6.05
CA ASP A 77 8.80 -0.04 5.90
C ASP A 77 8.86 -1.08 7.03
N SER A 78 10.09 -1.51 7.38
CA SER A 78 10.29 -2.44 8.48
C SER A 78 9.81 -1.86 9.81
N ALA A 79 10.06 -0.59 10.09
CA ALA A 79 9.61 0.08 11.31
C ALA A 79 8.07 0.15 11.37
N LEU A 80 7.41 0.49 10.25
CA LEU A 80 5.96 0.50 10.15
C LEU A 80 5.37 -0.90 10.37
N ILE A 81 5.96 -1.93 9.75
CA ILE A 81 5.48 -3.32 9.87
C ILE A 81 5.61 -3.81 11.32
N ILE A 82 6.73 -3.57 11.99
CA ILE A 82 6.96 -3.98 13.38
C ILE A 82 5.94 -3.29 14.29
N ASP A 83 5.78 -1.99 14.16
CA ASP A 83 4.86 -1.21 14.99
C ASP A 83 3.39 -1.60 14.74
N ALA A 84 3.02 -1.88 13.48
CA ALA A 84 1.70 -2.41 13.15
C ALA A 84 1.42 -3.74 13.85
N MET A 85 2.41 -4.65 13.90
CA MET A 85 2.27 -5.94 14.59
C MET A 85 2.20 -5.75 16.10
N ASP A 86 2.95 -4.81 16.67
CA ASP A 86 2.86 -4.48 18.09
C ASP A 86 1.48 -3.92 18.46
N ILE A 87 0.93 -3.01 17.65
CA ILE A 87 -0.41 -2.47 17.83
C ILE A 87 -1.46 -3.59 17.72
N LEU A 88 -1.32 -4.47 16.72
CA LEU A 88 -2.24 -5.58 16.52
C LEU A 88 -2.37 -6.48 17.77
N HIS A 89 -1.28 -6.67 18.51
CA HIS A 89 -1.24 -7.57 19.66
C HIS A 89 -1.48 -6.89 21.01
N LYS A 90 -1.21 -5.60 21.12
CA LYS A 90 -1.27 -4.87 22.40
C LYS A 90 -2.44 -3.90 22.50
N GLU A 91 -2.84 -3.30 21.40
CA GLU A 91 -3.80 -2.19 21.39
C GLU A 91 -5.20 -2.65 21.02
N GLY A 92 -6.21 -2.05 21.67
CA GLY A 92 -7.61 -2.33 21.40
C GLY A 92 -8.14 -1.56 20.20
N VAL A 93 -7.64 -1.85 18.99
CA VAL A 93 -8.13 -1.26 17.74
C VAL A 93 -8.97 -2.26 16.95
N ASP A 94 -9.96 -1.77 16.24
CA ASP A 94 -10.88 -2.58 15.42
C ASP A 94 -10.37 -2.71 13.99
N GLY A 95 -9.51 -1.79 13.56
CA GLY A 95 -8.95 -1.79 12.22
C GLY A 95 -7.69 -0.95 12.05
N PHE A 96 -7.12 -1.05 10.88
CA PHE A 96 -5.89 -0.36 10.47
C PHE A 96 -6.14 0.41 9.18
N CYS A 97 -5.61 1.63 9.12
CA CYS A 97 -5.51 2.41 7.90
C CYS A 97 -4.03 2.44 7.48
N ILE A 98 -3.69 1.77 6.39
CA ILE A 98 -2.33 1.77 5.84
C ILE A 98 -2.30 2.79 4.71
N VAL A 99 -1.50 3.84 4.88
CA VAL A 99 -1.41 4.97 3.95
C VAL A 99 -0.09 4.90 3.21
N SER A 100 -0.08 4.16 2.11
CA SER A 100 1.08 3.96 1.23
C SER A 100 0.65 3.43 -0.14
N SER A 101 1.51 3.58 -1.13
CA SER A 101 1.36 2.98 -2.47
C SER A 101 2.31 1.80 -2.69
N ASP A 102 3.01 1.34 -1.65
CA ASP A 102 3.99 0.28 -1.75
C ASP A 102 3.33 -1.11 -1.63
N SER A 103 3.75 -2.02 -2.51
CA SER A 103 3.32 -3.43 -2.51
C SER A 103 3.88 -4.25 -1.35
N ASP A 104 4.94 -3.79 -0.71
CA ASP A 104 5.60 -4.51 0.39
C ASP A 104 4.68 -4.66 1.60
N TYR A 105 3.69 -3.77 1.73
CA TYR A 105 2.64 -3.87 2.76
C TYR A 105 1.54 -4.90 2.47
N THR A 106 1.57 -5.59 1.31
CA THR A 106 0.58 -6.63 0.95
C THR A 106 0.48 -7.72 2.02
N ARG A 107 1.63 -8.22 2.49
CA ARG A 107 1.67 -9.28 3.52
C ARG A 107 1.21 -8.77 4.89
N LEU A 108 1.53 -7.52 5.24
CA LEU A 108 1.06 -6.89 6.45
C LEU A 108 -0.47 -6.78 6.46
N ALA A 109 -1.06 -6.24 5.38
CA ALA A 109 -2.51 -6.11 5.25
C ALA A 109 -3.22 -7.47 5.37
N SER A 110 -2.71 -8.50 4.67
CA SER A 110 -3.24 -9.86 4.77
C SER A 110 -3.17 -10.40 6.21
N ARG A 111 -2.04 -10.21 6.90
CA ARG A 111 -1.84 -10.69 8.28
C ARG A 111 -2.78 -10.03 9.28
N ILE A 112 -3.04 -8.73 9.12
CA ILE A 112 -3.97 -7.98 9.95
C ILE A 112 -5.40 -8.52 9.75
N ARG A 113 -5.81 -8.75 8.50
CA ARG A 113 -7.12 -9.34 8.17
C ARG A 113 -7.29 -10.76 8.69
N GLU A 114 -6.24 -11.60 8.60
CA GLU A 114 -6.23 -12.94 9.21
C GLU A 114 -6.49 -12.90 10.73
N SER A 115 -6.14 -11.81 11.39
CA SER A 115 -6.41 -11.59 12.81
C SER A 115 -7.81 -11.01 13.09
N GLY A 116 -8.68 -10.92 12.05
CA GLY A 116 -10.05 -10.44 12.17
C GLY A 116 -10.17 -8.92 12.30
N ARG A 117 -9.12 -8.15 11.96
CA ARG A 117 -9.16 -6.69 11.96
C ARG A 117 -9.40 -6.15 10.55
N GLU A 118 -10.17 -5.06 10.47
CA GLU A 118 -10.45 -4.38 9.19
C GLU A 118 -9.21 -3.63 8.68
N VAL A 119 -8.94 -3.69 7.37
CA VAL A 119 -7.84 -2.96 6.75
C VAL A 119 -8.36 -2.02 5.67
N LEU A 120 -8.17 -0.72 5.90
CA LEU A 120 -8.41 0.34 4.92
C LEU A 120 -7.06 0.74 4.30
N GLY A 121 -6.93 0.59 2.98
CA GLY A 121 -5.75 1.05 2.24
C GLY A 121 -5.99 2.44 1.65
N PHE A 122 -5.00 3.31 1.74
CA PHE A 122 -5.00 4.63 1.09
C PHE A 122 -3.73 4.76 0.26
N GLY A 123 -3.87 4.99 -1.03
CA GLY A 123 -2.72 5.11 -1.91
C GLY A 123 -3.07 5.75 -3.25
N GLU A 124 -2.05 5.96 -4.07
CA GLU A 124 -2.20 6.54 -5.40
C GLU A 124 -2.73 5.51 -6.41
N LYS A 125 -3.24 5.99 -7.55
CA LYS A 125 -3.74 5.14 -8.66
C LYS A 125 -2.69 4.17 -9.21
N LYS A 126 -1.39 4.49 -9.04
CA LYS A 126 -0.29 3.62 -9.43
C LYS A 126 -0.07 2.41 -8.51
N THR A 127 -0.75 2.35 -7.37
CA THR A 127 -0.61 1.28 -6.37
C THR A 127 -0.82 -0.10 -7.00
N PRO A 128 0.08 -1.07 -6.75
CA PRO A 128 -0.02 -2.41 -7.30
C PRO A 128 -1.29 -3.15 -6.85
N LYS A 129 -1.92 -3.88 -7.78
CA LYS A 129 -3.14 -4.65 -7.51
C LYS A 129 -3.06 -5.63 -6.33
N PRO A 130 -1.91 -6.31 -6.06
CA PRO A 130 -1.82 -7.19 -4.89
C PRO A 130 -2.12 -6.47 -3.58
N PHE A 131 -1.55 -5.27 -3.38
CA PHE A 131 -1.81 -4.48 -2.16
C PHE A 131 -3.27 -4.02 -2.09
N ILE A 132 -3.83 -3.51 -3.20
CA ILE A 132 -5.24 -3.10 -3.26
C ILE A 132 -6.17 -4.25 -2.83
N LYS A 133 -5.92 -5.47 -3.33
CA LYS A 133 -6.73 -6.66 -3.04
C LYS A 133 -6.52 -7.21 -1.63
N SER A 134 -5.42 -6.91 -0.97
CA SER A 134 -5.16 -7.34 0.39
C SER A 134 -5.90 -6.49 1.44
N CYS A 135 -6.41 -5.34 1.07
CA CYS A 135 -7.23 -4.48 1.91
C CYS A 135 -8.73 -4.87 1.80
N ASP A 136 -9.50 -4.64 2.85
CA ASP A 136 -10.98 -4.78 2.80
C ASP A 136 -11.59 -3.67 1.96
N LYS A 137 -11.02 -2.47 2.05
CA LYS A 137 -11.36 -1.33 1.21
C LYS A 137 -10.09 -0.57 0.84
N PHE A 138 -10.05 -0.07 -0.40
CA PHE A 138 -8.93 0.76 -0.88
C PHE A 138 -9.45 2.08 -1.43
N ILE A 139 -8.90 3.18 -0.96
CA ILE A 139 -9.29 4.56 -1.30
C ILE A 139 -8.12 5.23 -2.04
N TYR A 140 -8.41 5.76 -3.22
CA TYR A 140 -7.41 6.49 -4.00
C TYR A 140 -7.30 7.93 -3.52
N VAL A 141 -6.11 8.35 -3.13
CA VAL A 141 -5.87 9.68 -2.55
C VAL A 141 -6.12 10.83 -3.53
N GLU A 142 -6.11 10.56 -4.83
CA GLU A 142 -6.39 11.57 -5.85
C GLU A 142 -7.85 12.01 -5.90
N ILE A 143 -8.78 11.16 -5.44
CA ILE A 143 -10.20 11.51 -5.43
C ILE A 143 -10.61 12.26 -4.17
N LEU A 144 -9.74 12.27 -3.14
CA LEU A 144 -10.01 12.95 -1.88
C LEU A 144 -9.85 14.47 -2.03
N GLY A 145 -10.68 15.23 -1.32
CA GLY A 145 -10.70 16.69 -1.37
C GLY A 145 -11.27 17.26 -2.67
N GLN A 146 -11.76 16.44 -3.58
CA GLN A 146 -12.58 16.90 -4.69
C GLN A 146 -14.03 17.00 -4.19
N THR A 147 -14.60 18.19 -4.19
CA THR A 147 -16.04 18.37 -3.96
C THR A 147 -16.79 17.45 -4.94
N PRO A 148 -17.72 16.59 -4.48
CA PRO A 148 -18.49 15.77 -5.42
C PRO A 148 -19.17 16.69 -6.43
N PRO A 149 -19.13 16.39 -7.73
CA PRO A 149 -19.98 17.12 -8.65
C PRO A 149 -21.41 16.96 -8.13
N GLU A 150 -22.03 18.11 -7.83
CA GLU A 150 -23.43 18.21 -7.46
C GLU A 150 -24.23 17.26 -8.37
N LYS A 151 -24.94 16.32 -7.79
CA LYS A 151 -25.72 15.32 -8.53
C LYS A 151 -26.61 16.09 -9.52
N ALA A 152 -26.18 16.10 -10.78
CA ALA A 152 -27.00 16.61 -11.85
C ALA A 152 -28.34 15.87 -11.80
N ALA A 153 -29.40 16.61 -11.53
CA ALA A 153 -30.78 16.14 -11.57
C ALA A 153 -31.04 15.46 -12.92
N PRO A 154 -31.88 14.42 -12.99
CA PRO A 154 -32.10 13.68 -14.23
C PRO A 154 -32.78 14.60 -15.27
N ALA A 155 -32.03 14.94 -16.32
CA ALA A 155 -32.55 15.63 -17.48
C ALA A 155 -33.58 14.75 -18.15
N LYS A 156 -34.84 15.26 -18.18
CA LYS A 156 -35.98 14.67 -18.85
C LYS A 156 -35.64 14.43 -20.32
N LYS A 157 -35.77 13.18 -20.76
CA LYS A 157 -35.74 12.76 -22.15
C LYS A 157 -36.87 13.51 -22.90
N LYS A 158 -36.52 14.34 -23.89
CA LYS A 158 -37.39 14.67 -24.98
C LYS A 158 -37.07 13.74 -26.15
N ALA A 159 -38.01 12.88 -26.43
CA ALA A 159 -38.06 12.14 -27.67
C ALA A 159 -38.45 13.14 -28.79
N ASP A 160 -37.73 13.08 -29.89
CA ASP A 160 -38.32 13.35 -31.19
C ASP A 160 -37.62 12.58 -32.29
N ALA A 161 -38.43 11.92 -33.05
CA ALA A 161 -38.12 11.03 -34.15
C ALA A 161 -37.93 11.80 -35.46
N LYS A 162 -37.06 11.33 -36.34
CA LYS A 162 -37.37 11.02 -37.76
C LYS A 162 -36.08 10.84 -38.58
N ARG A 163 -35.98 9.62 -39.12
CA ARG A 163 -35.93 9.22 -40.56
C ARG A 163 -34.80 9.84 -41.38
N SER A 164 -34.01 9.05 -42.01
CA SER A 164 -34.09 8.11 -43.09
C SER A 164 -32.80 8.09 -43.92
N ALA A 165 -32.39 6.88 -44.26
CA ALA A 165 -31.95 6.40 -45.57
C ALA A 165 -30.54 6.80 -46.05
N GLY A 166 -29.76 5.81 -46.30
CA GLY A 166 -29.41 5.25 -47.54
C GLY A 166 -27.96 4.86 -47.65
N ALA A 167 -27.72 3.57 -47.80
CA ALA A 167 -26.91 2.93 -48.85
C ALA A 167 -25.43 3.39 -48.99
N GLU A 168 -24.42 2.60 -49.07
CA GLU A 168 -24.08 1.34 -49.71
C GLU A 168 -22.59 1.10 -49.46
N ALA A 169 -22.20 -0.15 -49.25
CA ALA A 169 -20.82 -0.61 -49.39
C ALA A 169 -20.51 -0.76 -50.90
N PRO A 170 -19.23 -0.91 -51.30
CA PRO A 170 -18.67 -2.25 -51.41
C PRO A 170 -17.13 -2.42 -51.24
N VAL A 171 -16.81 -3.58 -50.73
CA VAL A 171 -15.91 -4.66 -51.19
C VAL A 171 -14.45 -4.32 -51.57
N GLY A 172 -13.52 -5.01 -50.91
CA GLY A 172 -12.13 -5.33 -50.98
C GLY A 172 -11.42 -5.44 -52.34
N PRO A 173 -10.27 -6.11 -52.47
CA PRO A 173 -9.64 -7.22 -51.71
C PRO A 173 -8.09 -7.16 -51.54
N ALA A 174 -7.62 -8.05 -50.64
CA ALA A 174 -6.42 -8.89 -50.63
C ALA A 174 -5.09 -8.55 -51.36
N ALA A 175 -4.00 -8.85 -50.62
CA ALA A 175 -2.84 -9.70 -50.95
C ALA A 175 -1.75 -9.52 -49.88
N GLU A 176 -1.44 -10.52 -49.07
CA GLU A 176 -0.38 -11.54 -49.20
C GLU A 176 1.04 -11.02 -49.44
N THR A 177 1.95 -11.33 -48.45
CA THR A 177 3.16 -12.16 -48.54
C THR A 177 3.91 -12.05 -47.20
N ALA A 178 4.03 -13.09 -46.41
CA ALA A 178 5.00 -14.17 -46.34
C ALA A 178 6.46 -13.73 -46.06
N GLY A 179 6.99 -14.27 -44.94
CA GLY A 179 8.43 -14.17 -44.65
C GLY A 179 8.79 -14.70 -43.25
N GLU A 180 8.95 -15.97 -43.17
CA GLU A 180 9.59 -16.85 -42.19
C GLU A 180 10.85 -16.28 -41.49
N LYS A 181 11.05 -16.55 -40.20
CA LYS A 181 11.95 -17.57 -39.61
C LYS A 181 12.08 -17.42 -38.09
N LYS A 182 11.72 -18.50 -37.41
CA LYS A 182 12.26 -18.89 -36.10
C LYS A 182 13.74 -19.31 -36.26
N PRO A 183 14.55 -19.40 -35.14
CA PRO A 183 14.28 -20.33 -34.04
C PRO A 183 14.64 -19.82 -32.63
N SER A 184 13.98 -20.42 -31.68
CA SER A 184 14.43 -20.52 -30.28
C SER A 184 15.60 -21.50 -30.18
N PRO A 185 16.42 -21.38 -29.12
CA PRO A 185 16.57 -22.56 -28.29
C PRO A 185 16.51 -22.29 -26.76
N ASP A 186 15.89 -23.23 -26.15
CA ASP A 186 16.31 -24.01 -24.99
C ASP A 186 16.10 -23.48 -23.59
N ALA A 187 15.23 -24.23 -22.94
CA ALA A 187 14.91 -24.24 -21.54
C ALA A 187 16.08 -24.76 -20.72
N GLY A 188 16.66 -23.91 -19.89
CA GLY A 188 17.51 -24.32 -18.78
C GLY A 188 16.70 -24.33 -17.48
N HIS A 189 16.27 -25.51 -17.07
CA HIS A 189 15.81 -25.76 -15.69
C HIS A 189 16.97 -25.56 -14.74
N ALA A 190 16.98 -24.42 -14.04
CA ALA A 190 17.82 -24.25 -12.88
C ALA A 190 17.13 -24.90 -11.67
N SER A 191 17.45 -26.15 -11.41
CA SER A 191 17.21 -26.81 -10.11
C SER A 191 17.88 -25.98 -9.05
N THR A 192 17.10 -25.41 -8.14
CA THR A 192 17.59 -24.82 -6.90
C THR A 192 18.20 -25.94 -6.06
N ILE A 193 19.51 -26.12 -6.15
CA ILE A 193 20.27 -26.97 -5.25
C ILE A 193 20.29 -26.26 -3.91
N ILE A 194 19.48 -26.75 -2.95
CA ILE A 194 19.60 -26.39 -1.54
C ILE A 194 20.97 -26.93 -1.11
N ARG A 195 21.95 -26.05 -0.96
CA ARG A 195 23.25 -26.42 -0.39
C ARG A 195 23.02 -26.82 1.06
N PRO A 196 23.57 -27.96 1.54
CA PRO A 196 23.55 -28.27 2.95
C PRO A 196 24.26 -27.17 3.72
N PHE A 197 23.78 -26.88 4.91
CA PHE A 197 24.35 -25.90 5.83
C PHE A 197 25.87 -26.12 5.96
N ASP A 198 26.63 -25.07 5.69
CA ASP A 198 28.07 -25.07 5.74
C ASP A 198 28.53 -25.38 7.17
N ASP A 199 29.52 -26.27 7.32
CA ASP A 199 30.12 -26.62 8.63
C ASP A 199 30.68 -25.38 9.33
N GLU A 200 31.11 -24.37 8.59
CA GLU A 200 31.54 -23.08 9.10
C GLU A 200 30.42 -22.33 9.86
N PHE A 201 29.20 -22.36 9.33
CA PHE A 201 28.02 -21.73 9.97
C PHE A 201 27.62 -22.49 11.25
N ARG A 202 27.77 -23.80 11.23
CA ARG A 202 27.52 -24.66 12.40
C ARG A 202 28.46 -24.35 13.55
N THR A 203 29.73 -24.23 13.25
CA THR A 203 30.79 -23.86 14.21
C THR A 203 30.58 -22.44 14.77
N LEU A 204 30.12 -21.50 13.94
CA LEU A 204 29.83 -20.14 14.38
C LEU A 204 28.64 -20.12 15.36
N LEU A 205 27.61 -20.93 15.10
CA LEU A 205 26.41 -21.04 15.95
C LEU A 205 26.77 -21.69 17.31
N GLU A 206 27.58 -22.74 17.31
CA GLU A 206 28.02 -23.43 18.52
C GLU A 206 28.86 -22.48 19.39
N ASN A 207 29.80 -21.74 18.81
CA ASN A 207 30.61 -20.75 19.54
C ASN A 207 29.75 -19.60 20.12
N THR A 208 28.73 -19.17 19.40
CA THR A 208 27.82 -18.09 19.87
C THR A 208 26.94 -18.56 21.03
N ILE A 209 26.53 -19.83 21.04
CA ILE A 209 25.73 -20.42 22.12
C ILE A 209 26.57 -20.58 23.38
N ASP A 210 27.82 -21.00 23.23
CA ASP A 210 28.79 -21.14 24.35
C ASP A 210 29.12 -19.80 25.00
N ASP A 211 29.31 -18.73 24.19
CA ASP A 211 29.56 -17.38 24.70
C ASP A 211 28.35 -16.81 25.44
N LEU A 212 27.11 -17.13 25.01
CA LEU A 212 25.87 -16.71 25.69
C LEU A 212 25.63 -17.47 26.99
N SER A 213 26.14 -18.70 27.13
CA SER A 213 26.00 -19.49 28.35
C SER A 213 26.92 -19.02 29.48
N LEU A 214 28.00 -18.31 29.14
CA LEU A 214 28.96 -17.73 30.10
C LEU A 214 28.48 -16.39 30.72
N ILE A 215 27.42 -15.79 30.20
CA ILE A 215 26.87 -14.49 30.68
C ILE A 215 25.80 -14.68 31.79
N HIS A 216 25.42 -15.91 32.11
CA HIS A 216 24.40 -16.24 33.11
C HIS A 216 24.93 -16.85 34.41
N ILE A 217 26.11 -16.39 34.89
CA ILE A 217 26.59 -16.69 36.28
C ILE A 217 26.78 -15.41 37.05
#